data_f815b8f3a529ba286303582f3dce46e2
#
_entry.id   f815b8f3a529ba286303582f3dce46e2
#
_cell.length_a   1.000
_cell.length_b   1.000
_cell.length_c   1.000
_cell.angle_alpha   90.00
_cell.angle_beta   90.00
_cell.angle_gamma   90.00
#
_symmetry.space_group_name_H-M   'P 1'
#
loop_
_entity.id
_entity.type
_entity.pdbx_description
1 polymer ?
#
loop_
_entity_poly.entity_id
_entity_poly.type
_entity_poly.pdbx_seq_one_letter_code
_entity_poly.pdbx_strand_id
1 'polypeptide(L)'
;MKELDNNNIPEHVAIIMDGNGRWAKQQNKLRIFGHTNGVAAVRRAVSYARQTGIKFLTLYAFSSVNWNRPEQEVSALMTLFMQALDREVKKLHKNNIRLKIIGDVSRFSDNLQEKIAKAENLTENNTALTLNIAANYGGCWDIVQATQQLAEKVKNNEISVSDINESLFQQHLVTQDEPSVDLLIRTSGEQRISNFLLWQIAYAELCFLDVLWPDFSEKDFNQAIACYQQRHRRFGGTE
;
A
#
# COMPACT_ATOMS: atom_id res chain seq x y z
N MET A 1 1.47 -23.60 8.55
CA MET A 1 2.02 -22.65 7.57
C MET A 1 3.09 -23.40 6.78
N LYS A 2 3.35 -22.98 5.52
CA LYS A 2 4.50 -23.53 4.77
C LYS A 2 5.79 -22.99 5.38
N GLU A 3 6.84 -23.79 5.35
CA GLU A 3 8.19 -23.31 5.69
C GLU A 3 8.65 -22.34 4.59
N LEU A 4 9.14 -21.18 4.97
CA LEU A 4 9.63 -20.15 4.05
C LEU A 4 11.15 -20.19 4.00
N ASP A 5 11.71 -19.98 2.81
CA ASP A 5 13.14 -19.74 2.66
C ASP A 5 13.45 -18.28 3.10
N ASN A 6 14.16 -18.15 4.21
CA ASN A 6 14.53 -16.83 4.76
C ASN A 6 15.48 -16.02 3.87
N ASN A 7 16.14 -16.67 2.90
CA ASN A 7 17.02 -15.97 1.95
C ASN A 7 16.28 -15.45 0.72
N ASN A 8 14.98 -15.77 0.57
CA ASN A 8 14.15 -15.38 -0.57
C ASN A 8 12.83 -14.76 -0.11
N ILE A 9 12.88 -13.88 0.89
CA ILE A 9 11.72 -13.09 1.33
C ILE A 9 11.56 -11.87 0.41
N PRO A 10 10.35 -11.55 -0.11
CA PRO A 10 10.13 -10.34 -0.87
C PRO A 10 10.45 -9.11 -0.01
N GLU A 11 11.24 -8.18 -0.55
CA GLU A 11 11.63 -6.96 0.16
C GLU A 11 10.45 -5.99 0.27
N HIS A 12 9.68 -5.83 -0.81
CA HIS A 12 8.51 -4.97 -0.88
C HIS A 12 7.25 -5.76 -1.26
N VAL A 13 6.27 -5.77 -0.38
CA VAL A 13 4.95 -6.38 -0.61
C VAL A 13 3.89 -5.31 -0.69
N ALA A 14 3.03 -5.38 -1.71
CA ALA A 14 1.86 -4.51 -1.86
C ALA A 14 0.57 -5.34 -1.72
N ILE A 15 -0.45 -4.81 -1.03
CA ILE A 15 -1.72 -5.51 -0.81
C ILE A 15 -2.92 -4.64 -1.19
N ILE A 16 -3.76 -5.17 -2.10
CA ILE A 16 -5.09 -4.63 -2.38
C ILE A 16 -6.08 -5.32 -1.44
N MET A 17 -6.55 -4.57 -0.45
CA MET A 17 -7.40 -5.02 0.64
C MET A 17 -8.88 -5.07 0.22
N ASP A 18 -9.21 -6.01 -0.67
CA ASP A 18 -10.56 -6.13 -1.23
C ASP A 18 -11.42 -7.15 -0.47
N GLY A 19 -12.75 -6.96 -0.52
CA GLY A 19 -13.73 -7.87 0.05
C GLY A 19 -14.45 -7.39 1.32
N ASN A 20 -14.08 -6.23 1.90
CA ASN A 20 -14.72 -5.70 3.12
C ASN A 20 -16.25 -5.63 3.01
N GLY A 21 -16.77 -5.09 1.90
CA GLY A 21 -18.21 -4.96 1.68
C GLY A 21 -18.91 -6.30 1.48
N ARG A 22 -18.30 -7.26 0.77
CA ARG A 22 -18.83 -8.62 0.58
C ARG A 22 -18.88 -9.37 1.90
N TRP A 23 -17.85 -9.28 2.71
CA TRP A 23 -17.76 -9.86 4.04
C TRP A 23 -18.88 -9.34 4.96
N ALA A 24 -19.12 -8.01 4.99
CA ALA A 24 -20.22 -7.42 5.75
C ALA A 24 -21.58 -7.91 5.26
N LYS A 25 -21.78 -8.00 3.93
CA LYS A 25 -23.03 -8.51 3.34
C LYS A 25 -23.32 -9.97 3.73
N GLN A 26 -22.31 -10.82 3.79
CA GLN A 26 -22.46 -12.23 4.22
C GLN A 26 -22.96 -12.32 5.67
N GLN A 27 -22.74 -11.28 6.48
CA GLN A 27 -23.21 -11.20 7.87
C GLN A 27 -24.45 -10.30 8.05
N ASN A 28 -25.11 -9.92 6.95
CA ASN A 28 -26.26 -9.00 6.96
C ASN A 28 -25.94 -7.67 7.65
N LYS A 29 -24.72 -7.14 7.47
CA LYS A 29 -24.25 -5.87 8.04
C LYS A 29 -23.94 -4.83 6.95
N LEU A 30 -23.94 -3.56 7.35
CA LEU A 30 -23.55 -2.45 6.47
C LEU A 30 -22.06 -2.56 6.08
N ARG A 31 -21.70 -2.04 4.90
CA ARG A 31 -20.33 -2.08 4.36
C ARG A 31 -19.27 -1.56 5.32
N ILE A 32 -19.59 -0.49 6.09
CA ILE A 32 -18.68 0.09 7.07
C ILE A 32 -18.29 -0.91 8.18
N PHE A 33 -19.15 -1.84 8.52
CA PHE A 33 -18.83 -2.91 9.47
C PHE A 33 -17.68 -3.78 8.97
N GLY A 34 -17.65 -4.09 7.67
CA GLY A 34 -16.54 -4.81 7.04
C GLY A 34 -15.23 -4.02 7.10
N HIS A 35 -15.27 -2.71 6.79
CA HIS A 35 -14.09 -1.86 6.88
C HIS A 35 -13.54 -1.76 8.31
N THR A 36 -14.42 -1.64 9.31
CA THR A 36 -14.02 -1.62 10.72
C THR A 36 -13.31 -2.92 11.12
N ASN A 37 -13.83 -4.07 10.69
CA ASN A 37 -13.19 -5.37 10.94
C ASN A 37 -11.91 -5.57 10.12
N GLY A 38 -11.83 -4.97 8.93
CA GLY A 38 -10.63 -4.95 8.11
C GLY A 38 -9.41 -4.33 8.78
N VAL A 39 -9.59 -3.43 9.76
CA VAL A 39 -8.48 -2.86 10.55
C VAL A 39 -7.74 -3.94 11.35
N ALA A 40 -8.44 -4.97 11.83
CA ALA A 40 -7.78 -6.09 12.51
C ALA A 40 -6.90 -6.91 11.54
N ALA A 41 -7.33 -7.07 10.29
CA ALA A 41 -6.52 -7.71 9.25
C ALA A 41 -5.27 -6.87 8.90
N VAL A 42 -5.37 -5.53 8.87
CA VAL A 42 -4.20 -4.65 8.73
C VAL A 42 -3.16 -4.94 9.82
N ARG A 43 -3.59 -5.01 11.09
CA ARG A 43 -2.67 -5.30 12.21
C ARG A 43 -1.96 -6.64 12.04
N ARG A 44 -2.71 -7.69 11.65
CA ARG A 44 -2.13 -9.03 11.39
C ARG A 44 -1.11 -8.97 10.25
N ALA A 45 -1.46 -8.34 9.14
CA ALA A 45 -0.56 -8.20 7.99
C ALA A 45 0.73 -7.44 8.34
N VAL A 46 0.63 -6.32 9.05
CA VAL A 46 1.78 -5.52 9.50
C VAL A 46 2.67 -6.31 10.47
N SER A 47 2.05 -6.99 11.44
CA SER A 47 2.79 -7.83 12.40
C SER A 47 3.55 -8.95 11.69
N TYR A 48 2.88 -9.66 10.78
CA TYR A 48 3.47 -10.76 10.05
C TYR A 48 4.57 -10.30 9.08
N ALA A 49 4.35 -9.20 8.34
CA ALA A 49 5.38 -8.61 7.47
C ALA A 49 6.66 -8.27 8.24
N ARG A 50 6.52 -7.66 9.44
CA ARG A 50 7.66 -7.36 10.29
C ARG A 50 8.38 -8.62 10.80
N GLN A 51 7.61 -9.65 11.20
CA GLN A 51 8.18 -10.93 11.72
C GLN A 51 8.93 -11.70 10.63
N THR A 52 8.46 -11.65 9.38
CA THR A 52 9.09 -12.34 8.25
C THR A 52 10.26 -11.58 7.63
N GLY A 53 10.54 -10.34 8.10
CA GLY A 53 11.68 -9.55 7.63
C GLY A 53 11.41 -8.73 6.35
N ILE A 54 10.16 -8.62 5.91
CA ILE A 54 9.74 -7.69 4.85
C ILE A 54 10.12 -6.27 5.27
N LYS A 55 10.69 -5.50 4.33
CA LYS A 55 11.18 -4.14 4.60
C LYS A 55 10.15 -3.06 4.27
N PHE A 56 9.34 -3.30 3.25
CA PHE A 56 8.32 -2.37 2.76
C PHE A 56 6.99 -3.09 2.61
N LEU A 57 5.94 -2.55 3.22
CA LEU A 57 4.57 -3.03 3.06
C LEU A 57 3.67 -1.88 2.63
N THR A 58 3.10 -1.96 1.44
CA THR A 58 2.18 -0.94 0.91
C THR A 58 0.75 -1.48 0.88
N LEU A 59 -0.16 -0.81 1.61
CA LEU A 59 -1.56 -1.21 1.73
C LEU A 59 -2.47 -0.22 0.99
N TYR A 60 -3.34 -0.71 0.08
CA TYR A 60 -4.30 0.12 -0.65
C TYR A 60 -5.55 0.37 0.19
N ALA A 61 -5.55 1.46 0.94
CA ALA A 61 -6.63 1.79 1.88
C ALA A 61 -7.78 2.58 1.22
N PHE A 62 -7.47 3.53 0.33
CA PHE A 62 -8.48 4.35 -0.33
C PHE A 62 -7.99 4.82 -1.72
N SER A 63 -8.67 4.34 -2.76
CA SER A 63 -8.39 4.74 -4.14
C SER A 63 -9.00 6.12 -4.44
N SER A 64 -8.38 6.88 -5.34
CA SER A 64 -8.92 8.16 -5.84
C SER A 64 -10.32 8.02 -6.45
N VAL A 65 -10.69 6.86 -7.01
CA VAL A 65 -12.05 6.62 -7.53
C VAL A 65 -13.09 6.35 -6.43
N ASN A 66 -12.67 6.10 -5.18
CA ASN A 66 -13.59 5.85 -4.08
C ASN A 66 -14.37 7.09 -3.62
N TRP A 67 -13.95 8.29 -4.02
CA TRP A 67 -14.73 9.50 -3.83
C TRP A 67 -16.10 9.48 -4.53
N ASN A 68 -16.27 8.62 -5.55
CA ASN A 68 -17.55 8.42 -6.24
C ASN A 68 -18.55 7.54 -5.45
N ARG A 69 -18.16 7.04 -4.27
CA ARG A 69 -19.06 6.30 -3.37
C ARG A 69 -20.05 7.23 -2.68
N PRO A 70 -21.15 6.71 -2.12
CA PRO A 70 -22.07 7.54 -1.34
C PRO A 70 -21.33 8.33 -0.26
N GLU A 71 -21.67 9.62 -0.10
CA GLU A 71 -21.00 10.55 0.81
C GLU A 71 -20.90 10.01 2.26
N GLN A 72 -21.98 9.37 2.73
CA GLN A 72 -22.00 8.74 4.06
C GLN A 72 -20.95 7.64 4.21
N GLU A 73 -20.70 6.84 3.16
CA GLU A 73 -19.66 5.80 3.17
C GLU A 73 -18.27 6.45 3.20
N VAL A 74 -18.03 7.47 2.38
CA VAL A 74 -16.76 8.22 2.33
C VAL A 74 -16.47 8.87 3.69
N SER A 75 -17.42 9.58 4.27
CA SER A 75 -17.29 10.22 5.58
C SER A 75 -16.96 9.20 6.68
N ALA A 76 -17.65 8.06 6.68
CA ALA A 76 -17.38 6.99 7.64
C ALA A 76 -15.98 6.38 7.47
N LEU A 77 -15.49 6.23 6.22
CA LEU A 77 -14.13 5.76 5.95
C LEU A 77 -13.07 6.75 6.43
N MET A 78 -13.27 8.05 6.21
CA MET A 78 -12.35 9.10 6.71
C MET A 78 -12.31 9.12 8.24
N THR A 79 -13.45 8.98 8.89
CA THR A 79 -13.55 8.86 10.35
C THR A 79 -12.80 7.62 10.86
N LEU A 80 -12.98 6.48 10.21
CA LEU A 80 -12.27 5.24 10.54
C LEU A 80 -10.75 5.39 10.37
N PHE A 81 -10.32 6.07 9.32
CA PHE A 81 -8.90 6.34 9.07
C PHE A 81 -8.29 7.23 10.18
N MET A 82 -8.96 8.33 10.55
CA MET A 82 -8.52 9.16 11.68
C MET A 82 -8.39 8.35 12.98
N GLN A 83 -9.40 7.52 13.29
CA GLN A 83 -9.39 6.69 14.50
C GLN A 83 -8.27 5.64 14.46
N ALA A 84 -7.99 5.07 13.29
CA ALA A 84 -6.89 4.13 13.13
C ALA A 84 -5.53 4.79 13.36
N LEU A 85 -5.29 6.00 12.84
CA LEU A 85 -4.08 6.77 13.11
C LEU A 85 -3.92 7.01 14.63
N ASP A 86 -4.95 7.54 15.29
CA ASP A 86 -4.89 7.84 16.73
C ASP A 86 -4.55 6.61 17.59
N ARG A 87 -5.08 5.44 17.21
CA ARG A 87 -4.94 4.20 18.00
C ARG A 87 -3.64 3.45 17.71
N GLU A 88 -3.17 3.50 16.47
CA GLU A 88 -2.11 2.60 16.01
C GLU A 88 -0.73 3.25 15.96
N VAL A 89 -0.62 4.58 15.77
CA VAL A 89 0.66 5.23 15.54
C VAL A 89 1.68 5.00 16.67
N LYS A 90 1.24 5.07 17.94
CA LYS A 90 2.13 4.79 19.10
C LYS A 90 2.64 3.35 19.12
N LYS A 91 1.79 2.39 18.66
CA LYS A 91 2.17 0.98 18.58
C LYS A 91 3.15 0.76 17.42
N LEU A 92 2.93 1.42 16.28
CA LEU A 92 3.86 1.38 15.15
C LEU A 92 5.23 1.90 15.58
N HIS A 93 5.28 3.06 16.25
CA HIS A 93 6.54 3.63 16.77
C HIS A 93 7.24 2.69 17.76
N LYS A 94 6.51 2.14 18.73
CA LYS A 94 7.06 1.16 19.70
C LYS A 94 7.65 -0.09 19.02
N ASN A 95 7.10 -0.48 17.87
CA ASN A 95 7.57 -1.63 17.10
C ASN A 95 8.61 -1.27 16.03
N ASN A 96 9.15 -0.05 16.06
CA ASN A 96 10.14 0.45 15.11
C ASN A 96 9.63 0.41 13.65
N ILE A 97 8.33 0.70 13.43
CA ILE A 97 7.70 0.74 12.11
C ILE A 97 7.56 2.20 11.68
N ARG A 98 8.10 2.55 10.51
CA ARG A 98 7.94 3.86 9.87
C ARG A 98 6.61 3.89 9.14
N LEU A 99 5.78 4.89 9.38
CA LEU A 99 4.52 5.11 8.67
C LEU A 99 4.73 6.18 7.59
N LYS A 100 4.21 5.91 6.39
CA LYS A 100 4.10 6.88 5.30
C LYS A 100 2.67 6.83 4.74
N ILE A 101 2.09 7.98 4.46
CA ILE A 101 0.82 8.09 3.74
C ILE A 101 1.12 8.53 2.31
N ILE A 102 0.85 7.68 1.34
CA ILE A 102 1.08 7.98 -0.08
C ILE A 102 -0.23 8.26 -0.79
N GLY A 103 -0.24 9.29 -1.65
CA GLY A 103 -1.41 9.76 -2.39
C GLY A 103 -1.65 11.26 -2.21
N ASP A 104 -2.72 11.77 -2.82
CA ASP A 104 -3.09 13.18 -2.71
C ASP A 104 -3.87 13.46 -1.43
N VAL A 105 -3.16 13.83 -0.38
CA VAL A 105 -3.75 14.16 0.93
C VAL A 105 -4.42 15.53 0.97
N SER A 106 -4.25 16.37 -0.07
CA SER A 106 -4.80 17.74 -0.10
C SER A 106 -6.33 17.80 -0.04
N ARG A 107 -7.00 16.71 -0.45
CA ARG A 107 -8.46 16.57 -0.38
C ARG A 107 -9.00 16.18 0.99
N PHE A 108 -8.13 15.83 1.92
CA PHE A 108 -8.54 15.50 3.29
C PHE A 108 -8.76 16.77 4.11
N SER A 109 -9.55 16.67 5.17
CA SER A 109 -9.72 17.79 6.11
C SER A 109 -8.41 18.17 6.76
N ASP A 110 -8.24 19.46 7.11
CA ASP A 110 -7.03 19.98 7.76
C ASP A 110 -6.68 19.15 9.02
N ASN A 111 -7.66 18.78 9.81
CA ASN A 111 -7.47 17.93 11.00
C ASN A 111 -6.86 16.55 10.63
N LEU A 112 -7.30 15.93 9.53
CA LEU A 112 -6.74 14.65 9.10
C LEU A 112 -5.32 14.84 8.57
N GLN A 113 -5.05 15.90 7.80
CA GLN A 113 -3.71 16.22 7.30
C GLN A 113 -2.73 16.47 8.47
N GLU A 114 -3.13 17.21 9.49
CA GLU A 114 -2.31 17.40 10.70
C GLU A 114 -2.00 16.09 11.43
N LYS A 115 -3.01 15.19 11.55
CA LYS A 115 -2.81 13.88 12.18
C LYS A 115 -1.85 13.00 11.38
N ILE A 116 -1.95 13.02 10.06
CA ILE A 116 -1.02 12.33 9.18
C ILE A 116 0.40 12.85 9.41
N ALA A 117 0.62 14.15 9.32
CA ALA A 117 1.95 14.75 9.53
C ALA A 117 2.54 14.41 10.90
N LYS A 118 1.74 14.48 11.98
CA LYS A 118 2.17 14.09 13.33
C LYS A 118 2.54 12.62 13.44
N ALA A 119 1.80 11.74 12.75
CA ALA A 119 2.06 10.29 12.75
C ALA A 119 3.34 9.93 11.98
N GLU A 120 3.55 10.55 10.82
CA GLU A 120 4.75 10.39 10.02
C GLU A 120 5.99 10.90 10.77
N ASN A 121 5.95 12.12 11.30
CA ASN A 121 7.05 12.70 12.08
C ASN A 121 7.41 11.85 13.31
N LEU A 122 6.42 11.31 14.03
CA LEU A 122 6.68 10.44 15.18
C LEU A 122 7.46 9.17 14.77
N THR A 123 7.23 8.66 13.58
CA THR A 123 7.74 7.36 13.12
C THR A 123 8.88 7.48 12.11
N GLU A 124 9.30 8.68 11.71
CA GLU A 124 10.24 8.95 10.61
C GLU A 124 11.59 8.23 10.74
N ASN A 125 12.08 8.08 11.97
CA ASN A 125 13.38 7.47 12.26
C ASN A 125 13.29 5.95 12.51
N ASN A 126 12.12 5.33 12.34
CA ASN A 126 11.95 3.90 12.49
C ASN A 126 12.47 3.15 11.27
N THR A 127 13.04 1.97 11.49
CA THR A 127 13.84 1.25 10.49
C THR A 127 13.50 -0.22 10.28
N ALA A 128 12.62 -0.81 11.12
CA ALA A 128 12.36 -2.26 11.02
C ALA A 128 11.43 -2.64 9.88
N LEU A 129 10.47 -1.78 9.55
CA LEU A 129 9.52 -1.92 8.44
C LEU A 129 9.03 -0.52 8.05
N THR A 130 8.96 -0.21 6.77
CA THR A 130 8.22 0.95 6.25
C THR A 130 6.82 0.49 5.86
N LEU A 131 5.81 1.06 6.49
CA LEU A 131 4.39 0.83 6.20
C LEU A 131 3.84 2.02 5.41
N ASN A 132 3.56 1.80 4.13
CA ASN A 132 2.88 2.77 3.28
C ASN A 132 1.38 2.50 3.30
N ILE A 133 0.59 3.52 3.59
CA ILE A 133 -0.86 3.50 3.43
C ILE A 133 -1.22 4.36 2.23
N ALA A 134 -1.61 3.72 1.13
CA ALA A 134 -2.07 4.41 -0.06
C ALA A 134 -3.51 4.92 0.16
N ALA A 135 -3.63 6.23 0.37
CA ALA A 135 -4.87 6.93 0.69
C ALA A 135 -5.11 8.07 -0.29
N ASN A 136 -6.25 8.08 -0.97
CA ASN A 136 -6.53 8.92 -2.13
C ASN A 136 -5.45 8.76 -3.22
N TYR A 137 -5.04 7.52 -3.44
CA TYR A 137 -3.97 7.16 -4.37
C TYR A 137 -4.54 6.58 -5.68
N GLY A 138 -3.79 6.77 -6.75
CA GLY A 138 -3.96 6.08 -8.03
C GLY A 138 -2.67 6.12 -8.83
N GLY A 139 -2.27 4.99 -9.44
CA GLY A 139 -1.01 4.91 -10.18
C GLY A 139 -0.95 5.87 -11.38
N CYS A 140 -2.08 6.10 -12.08
CA CYS A 140 -2.14 7.12 -13.12
C CYS A 140 -1.90 8.53 -12.56
N TRP A 141 -2.45 8.85 -11.39
CA TRP A 141 -2.20 10.13 -10.72
C TRP A 141 -0.72 10.28 -10.33
N ASP A 142 -0.11 9.23 -9.80
CA ASP A 142 1.29 9.21 -9.39
C ASP A 142 2.23 9.49 -10.60
N ILE A 143 1.95 8.87 -11.74
CA ILE A 143 2.68 9.11 -13.00
C ILE A 143 2.48 10.55 -13.47
N VAL A 144 1.25 11.07 -13.46
CA VAL A 144 0.96 12.43 -13.94
C VAL A 144 1.61 13.48 -13.04
N GLN A 145 1.54 13.35 -11.70
CA GLN A 145 2.18 14.30 -10.79
C GLN A 145 3.73 14.27 -10.94
N ALA A 146 4.35 13.10 -11.11
CA ALA A 146 5.78 12.99 -11.39
C ALA A 146 6.15 13.70 -12.70
N THR A 147 5.33 13.51 -13.75
CA THR A 147 5.53 14.17 -15.05
C THR A 147 5.42 15.69 -14.91
N GLN A 148 4.48 16.21 -14.15
CA GLN A 148 4.32 17.64 -13.90
C GLN A 148 5.53 18.23 -13.17
N GLN A 149 6.07 17.53 -12.16
CA GLN A 149 7.28 17.96 -11.46
C GLN A 149 8.50 18.02 -12.37
N LEU A 150 8.68 17.03 -13.24
CA LEU A 150 9.78 17.02 -14.21
C LEU A 150 9.63 18.13 -15.25
N ALA A 151 8.40 18.36 -15.75
CA ALA A 151 8.14 19.44 -16.68
C ALA A 151 8.43 20.82 -16.08
N GLU A 152 8.09 21.02 -14.79
CA GLU A 152 8.42 22.28 -14.09
C GLU A 152 9.92 22.48 -13.92
N LYS A 153 10.67 21.41 -13.60
CA LYS A 153 12.15 21.45 -13.56
C LYS A 153 12.77 21.81 -14.91
N VAL A 154 12.26 21.25 -16.00
CA VAL A 154 12.71 21.61 -17.35
C VAL A 154 12.42 23.08 -17.65
N LYS A 155 11.20 23.55 -17.36
CA LYS A 155 10.81 24.95 -17.55
C LYS A 155 11.69 25.93 -16.77
N ASN A 156 12.12 25.54 -15.56
CA ASN A 156 13.00 26.33 -14.71
C ASN A 156 14.48 26.19 -15.08
N ASN A 157 14.85 25.46 -16.12
CA ASN A 157 16.23 25.14 -16.55
C ASN A 157 17.05 24.42 -15.45
N GLU A 158 16.41 23.67 -14.55
CA GLU A 158 17.06 22.82 -13.55
C GLU A 158 17.60 21.53 -14.17
N ILE A 159 16.88 21.00 -15.18
CA ILE A 159 17.23 19.83 -15.96
C ILE A 159 16.90 20.06 -17.44
N SER A 160 17.48 19.28 -18.36
CA SER A 160 17.08 19.24 -19.77
C SER A 160 16.11 18.08 -20.04
N VAL A 161 15.38 18.13 -21.14
CA VAL A 161 14.50 17.00 -21.55
C VAL A 161 15.29 15.70 -21.72
N SER A 162 16.56 15.78 -22.18
CA SER A 162 17.44 14.61 -22.37
C SER A 162 17.90 13.96 -21.06
N ASP A 163 17.77 14.63 -19.92
CA ASP A 163 18.10 14.08 -18.60
C ASP A 163 16.98 13.18 -18.06
N ILE A 164 15.77 13.30 -18.63
CA ILE A 164 14.62 12.50 -18.20
C ILE A 164 14.81 11.06 -18.67
N ASN A 165 15.00 10.17 -17.71
CA ASN A 165 15.11 8.72 -17.88
C ASN A 165 14.32 8.00 -16.78
N GLU A 166 14.24 6.66 -16.83
CA GLU A 166 13.45 5.87 -15.88
C GLU A 166 13.88 6.10 -14.43
N SER A 167 15.19 6.21 -14.17
CA SER A 167 15.73 6.45 -12.83
C SER A 167 15.32 7.81 -12.27
N LEU A 168 15.47 8.88 -13.09
CA LEU A 168 15.04 10.22 -12.69
C LEU A 168 13.52 10.30 -12.52
N PHE A 169 12.75 9.62 -13.38
CA PHE A 169 11.29 9.57 -13.27
C PHE A 169 10.87 8.90 -11.96
N GLN A 170 11.48 7.77 -11.60
CA GLN A 170 11.21 7.05 -10.35
C GLN A 170 11.44 7.92 -9.10
N GLN A 171 12.45 8.81 -9.15
CA GLN A 171 12.75 9.75 -8.05
C GLN A 171 11.66 10.83 -7.84
N HIS A 172 10.66 10.92 -8.72
CA HIS A 172 9.53 11.84 -8.60
C HIS A 172 8.21 11.13 -8.28
N LEU A 173 8.21 9.81 -8.19
CA LEU A 173 7.07 9.04 -7.70
C LEU A 173 6.97 9.14 -6.17
N VAL A 174 5.78 8.92 -5.62
CA VAL A 174 5.57 8.98 -4.15
C VAL A 174 6.34 7.93 -3.35
N THR A 175 6.91 6.93 -4.04
CA THR A 175 7.72 5.85 -3.47
C THR A 175 9.20 5.96 -3.88
N GLN A 176 9.69 7.16 -4.15
CA GLN A 176 11.01 7.46 -4.74
C GLN A 176 12.20 6.76 -4.04
N ASP A 177 12.13 6.63 -2.70
CA ASP A 177 13.21 6.07 -1.88
C ASP A 177 13.02 4.57 -1.58
N GLU A 178 12.12 3.91 -2.30
CA GLU A 178 11.73 2.54 -2.02
C GLU A 178 12.00 1.63 -3.22
N PRO A 179 12.31 0.34 -3.00
CA PRO A 179 12.48 -0.61 -4.09
C PRO A 179 11.14 -0.85 -4.80
N SER A 180 11.21 -1.32 -6.04
CA SER A 180 10.04 -1.82 -6.76
C SER A 180 9.33 -2.92 -5.96
N VAL A 181 8.04 -3.09 -6.19
CA VAL A 181 7.26 -4.14 -5.54
C VAL A 181 7.67 -5.51 -6.06
N ASP A 182 7.99 -6.43 -5.17
CA ASP A 182 8.30 -7.81 -5.50
C ASP A 182 7.04 -8.68 -5.61
N LEU A 183 6.08 -8.48 -4.69
CA LEU A 183 4.87 -9.26 -4.59
C LEU A 183 3.65 -8.36 -4.40
N LEU A 184 2.69 -8.43 -5.32
CA LEU A 184 1.37 -7.84 -5.17
C LEU A 184 0.36 -8.91 -4.78
N ILE A 185 -0.31 -8.74 -3.65
CA ILE A 185 -1.40 -9.59 -3.17
C ILE A 185 -2.73 -8.85 -3.36
N ARG A 186 -3.73 -9.55 -3.88
CA ARG A 186 -5.11 -9.05 -3.86
C ARG A 186 -6.03 -10.10 -3.29
N THR A 187 -6.84 -9.69 -2.30
CA THR A 187 -7.87 -10.53 -1.69
C THR A 187 -9.18 -10.50 -2.48
N SER A 188 -10.10 -11.43 -2.19
CA SER A 188 -11.48 -11.48 -2.69
C SER A 188 -11.68 -12.09 -4.07
N GLY A 189 -10.69 -12.83 -4.63
CA GLY A 189 -10.81 -13.53 -5.91
C GLY A 189 -10.78 -12.65 -7.16
N GLU A 190 -10.65 -11.33 -7.01
CA GLU A 190 -10.60 -10.39 -8.14
C GLU A 190 -9.20 -10.35 -8.75
N GLN A 191 -9.10 -10.49 -10.08
CA GLN A 191 -7.83 -10.58 -10.81
C GLN A 191 -7.57 -9.32 -11.64
N ARG A 192 -7.38 -8.19 -10.96
CA ARG A 192 -7.03 -6.89 -11.55
C ARG A 192 -6.27 -6.04 -10.53
N ILE A 193 -5.48 -5.08 -11.01
CA ILE A 193 -4.65 -4.20 -10.18
C ILE A 193 -5.33 -2.87 -9.80
N SER A 194 -6.45 -2.54 -10.44
CA SER A 194 -7.32 -1.40 -10.11
C SER A 194 -6.59 -0.07 -9.93
N ASN A 195 -5.69 0.26 -10.85
CA ASN A 195 -4.90 1.50 -10.83
C ASN A 195 -4.01 1.65 -9.58
N PHE A 196 -3.49 0.54 -9.02
CA PHE A 196 -2.60 0.55 -7.88
C PHE A 196 -1.15 0.37 -8.32
N LEU A 197 -0.24 1.28 -7.88
CA LEU A 197 1.23 1.19 -8.05
C LEU A 197 1.71 0.80 -9.46
N LEU A 198 1.15 1.41 -10.53
CA LEU A 198 1.36 0.99 -11.92
C LEU A 198 2.84 0.88 -12.31
N TRP A 199 3.66 1.85 -11.92
CA TRP A 199 5.10 1.86 -12.22
C TRP A 199 5.84 0.83 -11.37
N GLN A 200 5.53 0.81 -10.09
CA GLN A 200 6.26 0.03 -9.09
C GLN A 200 6.06 -1.48 -9.21
N ILE A 201 4.93 -1.93 -9.82
CA ILE A 201 4.60 -3.36 -9.98
C ILE A 201 4.99 -3.92 -11.35
N ALA A 202 5.74 -3.18 -12.17
CA ALA A 202 6.06 -3.59 -13.54
C ALA A 202 6.65 -5.00 -13.65
N TYR A 203 7.39 -5.45 -12.62
CA TYR A 203 7.98 -6.80 -12.54
C TYR A 203 7.57 -7.57 -11.29
N ALA A 204 6.47 -7.16 -10.63
CA ALA A 204 5.99 -7.82 -9.44
C ALA A 204 5.34 -9.17 -9.77
N GLU A 205 5.53 -10.15 -8.90
CA GLU A 205 4.71 -11.36 -8.91
C GLU A 205 3.32 -11.04 -8.38
N LEU A 206 2.28 -11.54 -9.05
CA LEU A 206 0.89 -11.30 -8.69
C LEU A 206 0.30 -12.53 -8.01
N CYS A 207 -0.30 -12.34 -6.82
CA CYS A 207 -0.97 -13.38 -6.07
C CYS A 207 -2.41 -12.97 -5.76
N PHE A 208 -3.37 -13.67 -6.34
CA PHE A 208 -4.80 -13.44 -6.14
C PHE A 208 -5.35 -14.51 -5.20
N LEU A 209 -6.03 -14.08 -4.13
CA LEU A 209 -6.56 -14.94 -3.07
C LEU A 209 -8.07 -14.78 -2.95
N ASP A 210 -8.79 -15.87 -2.76
CA ASP A 210 -10.26 -15.87 -2.64
C ASP A 210 -10.73 -15.31 -1.28
N VAL A 211 -9.87 -15.35 -0.25
CA VAL A 211 -10.20 -14.85 1.09
C VAL A 211 -10.62 -13.38 1.06
N LEU A 212 -11.67 -13.03 1.78
CA LEU A 212 -12.10 -11.64 1.95
C LEU A 212 -11.20 -10.93 2.97
N TRP A 213 -10.91 -9.64 2.76
CA TRP A 213 -9.91 -8.93 3.56
C TRP A 213 -10.07 -9.05 5.09
N PRO A 214 -11.28 -8.92 5.71
CA PRO A 214 -11.39 -9.06 7.16
C PRO A 214 -10.94 -10.42 7.70
N ASP A 215 -11.02 -11.48 6.89
CA ASP A 215 -10.61 -12.85 7.25
C ASP A 215 -9.16 -13.16 6.86
N PHE A 216 -8.46 -12.23 6.16
CA PHE A 216 -7.06 -12.41 5.77
C PHE A 216 -6.19 -12.64 7.00
N SER A 217 -5.46 -13.75 6.99
CA SER A 217 -4.66 -14.25 8.11
C SER A 217 -3.17 -14.35 7.78
N GLU A 218 -2.37 -14.61 8.79
CA GLU A 218 -0.94 -14.93 8.62
C GLU A 218 -0.72 -16.16 7.73
N LYS A 219 -1.66 -17.13 7.74
CA LYS A 219 -1.59 -18.30 6.87
C LYS A 219 -1.73 -17.92 5.40
N ASP A 220 -2.65 -16.97 5.08
CA ASP A 220 -2.86 -16.49 3.72
C ASP A 220 -1.66 -15.69 3.24
N PHE A 221 -1.10 -14.86 4.09
CA PHE A 221 0.11 -14.11 3.78
C PHE A 221 1.31 -15.05 3.57
N ASN A 222 1.51 -16.03 4.44
CA ASN A 222 2.53 -17.07 4.29
C ASN A 222 2.37 -17.82 2.96
N GLN A 223 1.13 -18.18 2.58
CA GLN A 223 0.86 -18.84 1.31
C GLN A 223 1.26 -17.97 0.12
N ALA A 224 0.99 -16.66 0.16
CA ALA A 224 1.37 -15.73 -0.90
C ALA A 224 2.90 -15.62 -1.03
N ILE A 225 3.63 -15.52 0.09
CA ILE A 225 5.10 -15.50 0.09
C ILE A 225 5.64 -16.84 -0.45
N ALA A 226 5.10 -17.98 -0.01
CA ALA A 226 5.53 -19.28 -0.52
C ALA A 226 5.26 -19.44 -2.03
N CYS A 227 4.18 -18.84 -2.55
CA CYS A 227 3.91 -18.80 -3.99
C CYS A 227 4.96 -17.95 -4.72
N TYR A 228 5.32 -16.77 -4.18
CA TYR A 228 6.40 -15.93 -4.70
C TYR A 228 7.73 -16.71 -4.76
N GLN A 229 8.11 -17.41 -3.70
CA GLN A 229 9.36 -18.16 -3.63
C GLN A 229 9.47 -19.32 -4.62
N GLN A 230 8.35 -19.81 -5.14
CA GLN A 230 8.30 -20.84 -6.17
C GLN A 230 8.42 -20.28 -7.59
N ARG A 231 8.40 -18.96 -7.79
CA ARG A 231 8.52 -18.31 -9.10
C ARG A 231 10.00 -18.08 -9.45
N HIS A 232 10.31 -18.30 -10.73
CA HIS A 232 11.61 -17.94 -11.30
C HIS A 232 11.49 -16.55 -11.93
N ARG A 233 12.03 -15.54 -11.24
CA ARG A 233 12.03 -14.14 -11.72
C ARG A 233 13.15 -13.95 -12.72
N ARG A 234 12.81 -13.86 -13.99
CA ARG A 234 13.80 -13.75 -15.09
C ARG A 234 14.15 -12.32 -15.47
N PHE A 235 13.40 -11.31 -15.08
CA PHE A 235 13.59 -9.90 -15.42
C PHE A 235 13.93 -9.65 -16.90
N GLY A 236 13.31 -10.41 -17.82
CA GLY A 236 13.59 -10.35 -19.26
C GLY A 236 14.79 -11.17 -19.72
N GLY A 237 15.48 -11.89 -18.85
CA GLY A 237 16.57 -12.80 -19.19
C GLY A 237 16.06 -14.16 -19.72
N THR A 238 16.98 -14.92 -20.33
CA THR A 238 16.67 -16.23 -20.96
C THR A 238 16.81 -17.43 -20.00
N GLU A 239 17.37 -17.25 -18.79
CA GLU A 239 17.54 -18.29 -17.77
C GLU A 239 16.85 -17.90 -16.46
#